data_6063a7c57164b8b1a6350d4623f9b31c
#
_entry.id   6063a7c57164b8b1a6350d4623f9b31c
#
_cell.length_a   1.000
_cell.length_b   1.000
_cell.length_c   1.000
_cell.angle_alpha   90.00
_cell.angle_beta   90.00
_cell.angle_gamma   90.00
#
_symmetry.space_group_name_H-M   'P 1'
#
loop_
_entity.id
_entity.type
_entity.pdbx_description
1 polymer ?
#
loop_
_entity_poly.entity_id
_entity_poly.type
_entity_poly.pdbx_seq_one_letter_code
_entity_poly.pdbx_strand_id
1 'polypeptide(L)'
;MTSNQSHKAVVFGSISIDKIVNKYGTFSNVLGGSAAYALLANKKNTCELVGVVGNDFQQKHFNLLSEHSISTNSLTKLDGNTFCWGGEYKHDFSSRETLYVDPGVSESYLPDLSEDSKNCPYLLLGNTAPHLQTELLNQMQNKPFILLDTFKLYIDIANKELKALVERVDLF
;
A
#
# COMPACT_ATOMS: atom_id res chain seq x y z
N MET A 1 9.51 -3.71 -29.40
CA MET A 1 8.54 -4.76 -29.05
C MET A 1 8.57 -4.87 -27.53
N THR A 2 7.71 -4.16 -26.84
CA THR A 2 7.54 -4.24 -25.40
C THR A 2 6.83 -5.55 -25.12
N SER A 3 7.53 -6.49 -24.48
CA SER A 3 6.89 -7.70 -23.98
C SER A 3 5.78 -7.31 -23.01
N ASN A 4 4.54 -7.57 -23.39
CA ASN A 4 3.39 -7.46 -22.51
C ASN A 4 3.52 -8.54 -21.44
N GLN A 5 4.35 -8.29 -20.41
CA GLN A 5 4.36 -9.14 -19.21
C GLN A 5 3.11 -8.76 -18.42
N SER A 6 2.07 -9.56 -18.53
CA SER A 6 0.91 -9.41 -17.68
C SER A 6 1.34 -9.52 -16.22
N HIS A 7 0.93 -8.56 -15.41
CA HIS A 7 1.17 -8.61 -13.97
C HIS A 7 0.50 -9.86 -13.37
N LYS A 8 1.18 -10.51 -12.44
CA LYS A 8 0.62 -11.69 -11.75
C LYS A 8 -0.20 -11.31 -10.53
N ALA A 9 0.08 -10.15 -9.95
CA ALA A 9 -0.65 -9.65 -8.78
C ALA A 9 -0.78 -8.13 -8.81
N VAL A 10 -1.89 -7.68 -8.28
CA VAL A 10 -2.12 -6.29 -7.90
C VAL A 10 -1.96 -6.18 -6.39
N VAL A 11 -1.23 -5.18 -5.95
CA VAL A 11 -1.08 -4.84 -4.53
C VAL A 11 -1.53 -3.40 -4.32
N PHE A 12 -2.59 -3.24 -3.56
CA PHE A 12 -3.14 -1.97 -3.13
C PHE A 12 -3.00 -1.82 -1.62
N GLY A 13 -2.62 -0.65 -1.14
CA GLY A 13 -2.48 -0.37 0.27
C GLY A 13 -1.70 0.91 0.53
N SER A 14 -1.37 1.18 1.78
CA SER A 14 -0.60 2.37 2.13
C SER A 14 0.81 2.33 1.55
N ILE A 15 1.24 3.52 1.10
CA ILE A 15 2.62 3.85 0.77
C ILE A 15 2.95 5.07 1.60
N SER A 16 4.03 5.02 2.36
CA SER A 16 4.37 6.10 3.29
C SER A 16 5.83 6.50 3.22
N ILE A 17 6.10 7.70 3.70
CA ILE A 17 7.44 8.21 3.99
C ILE A 17 7.54 8.41 5.49
N ASP A 18 8.09 7.43 6.17
CA ASP A 18 8.06 7.37 7.62
C ASP A 18 9.23 8.11 8.27
N LYS A 19 8.97 8.57 9.51
CA LYS A 19 9.99 9.00 10.45
C LYS A 19 10.05 8.05 11.63
N ILE A 20 11.20 7.40 11.80
CA ILE A 20 11.41 6.38 12.83
C ILE A 20 12.43 6.87 13.85
N VAL A 21 12.05 6.85 15.11
CA VAL A 21 12.95 7.10 16.25
C VAL A 21 13.19 5.79 16.98
N ASN A 22 14.43 5.48 17.29
CA ASN A 22 14.79 4.32 18.10
C ASN A 22 16.14 4.56 18.80
N LYS A 23 16.64 3.58 19.56
CA LYS A 23 17.91 3.63 20.29
C LYS A 23 19.15 3.94 19.45
N TYR A 24 19.05 3.76 18.13
CA TYR A 24 20.16 4.04 17.22
C TYR A 24 20.07 5.42 16.59
N GLY A 25 18.99 6.16 16.81
CA GLY A 25 18.81 7.51 16.32
C GLY A 25 17.46 7.78 15.67
N THR A 26 17.41 8.85 14.91
CA THR A 26 16.24 9.29 14.14
C THR A 26 16.50 9.08 12.66
N PHE A 27 15.59 8.39 12.01
CA PHE A 27 15.62 8.07 10.59
C PHE A 27 14.41 8.73 9.92
N SER A 28 14.67 9.58 8.96
CA SER A 28 13.65 10.27 8.17
C SER A 28 13.69 9.79 6.72
N ASN A 29 12.60 9.99 6.00
CA ASN A 29 12.48 9.56 4.60
C ASN A 29 12.66 8.04 4.42
N VAL A 30 12.09 7.26 5.34
CA VAL A 30 12.08 5.80 5.26
C VAL A 30 10.85 5.38 4.47
N LEU A 31 11.06 4.61 3.39
CA LEU A 31 9.92 4.02 2.66
C LEU A 31 9.18 3.07 3.59
N GLY A 32 7.88 3.26 3.71
CA GLY A 32 6.96 2.49 4.54
C GLY A 32 5.66 2.18 3.82
N GLY A 33 4.73 1.65 4.58
CA GLY A 33 3.40 1.29 4.10
C GLY A 33 3.24 -0.17 3.77
N SER A 34 2.02 -0.69 3.94
CA SER A 34 1.69 -2.10 3.77
C SER A 34 1.94 -2.60 2.35
N ALA A 35 1.57 -1.81 1.33
CA ALA A 35 1.78 -2.18 -0.06
C ALA A 35 3.27 -2.22 -0.42
N ALA A 36 4.06 -1.23 0.01
CA ALA A 36 5.49 -1.19 -0.27
C ALA A 36 6.21 -2.42 0.33
N TYR A 37 5.94 -2.76 1.59
CA TYR A 37 6.57 -3.93 2.23
C TYR A 37 6.13 -5.26 1.63
N ALA A 38 4.85 -5.42 1.30
CA ALA A 38 4.35 -6.63 0.65
C ALA A 38 5.05 -6.87 -0.69
N LEU A 39 5.26 -5.81 -1.46
CA LEU A 39 5.93 -5.88 -2.75
C LEU A 39 7.43 -6.15 -2.63
N LEU A 40 8.11 -5.48 -1.70
CA LEU A 40 9.55 -5.70 -1.46
C LEU A 40 9.85 -7.13 -0.95
N ALA A 41 8.89 -7.77 -0.28
CA ALA A 41 9.00 -9.17 0.11
C ALA A 41 8.87 -10.15 -1.08
N ASN A 42 8.29 -9.70 -2.19
CA ASN A 42 8.10 -10.52 -3.39
C ASN A 42 9.36 -10.49 -4.27
N LYS A 43 10.04 -11.64 -4.41
CA LYS A 43 11.32 -11.73 -5.14
C LYS A 43 11.21 -12.26 -6.57
N LYS A 44 10.03 -12.71 -7.02
CA LYS A 44 9.96 -13.54 -8.25
C LYS A 44 8.88 -13.17 -9.26
N ASN A 45 7.93 -12.35 -8.91
CA ASN A 45 6.78 -12.07 -9.78
C ASN A 45 6.68 -10.59 -10.10
N THR A 46 6.31 -10.27 -11.31
CA THR A 46 5.90 -8.91 -11.67
C THR A 46 4.59 -8.57 -10.96
N CYS A 47 4.63 -7.54 -10.13
CA CYS A 47 3.47 -7.02 -9.43
C CYS A 47 3.22 -5.57 -9.82
N GLU A 48 1.96 -5.20 -9.82
CA GLU A 48 1.52 -3.82 -10.00
C GLU A 48 1.27 -3.19 -8.63
N LEU A 49 1.93 -2.08 -8.36
CA LEU A 49 1.67 -1.24 -7.19
C LEU A 49 0.57 -0.23 -7.52
N VAL A 50 -0.54 -0.33 -6.81
CA VAL A 50 -1.63 0.65 -6.86
C VAL A 50 -1.62 1.47 -5.59
N GLY A 51 -1.62 2.78 -5.72
CA GLY A 51 -1.60 3.67 -4.57
C GLY A 51 -1.34 5.12 -4.97
N VAL A 52 -1.06 5.96 -3.99
CA VAL A 52 -0.81 7.38 -4.19
C VAL A 52 0.40 7.85 -3.40
N VAL A 53 1.15 8.77 -4.00
CA VAL A 53 2.28 9.46 -3.38
C VAL A 53 2.22 10.96 -3.68
N GLY A 54 2.86 11.74 -2.85
CA GLY A 54 2.99 13.18 -3.03
C GLY A 54 4.25 13.58 -3.80
N ASN A 55 4.48 14.90 -3.86
CA ASN A 55 5.65 15.49 -4.53
C ASN A 55 6.97 15.19 -3.80
N ASP A 56 6.91 14.85 -2.53
CA ASP A 56 8.03 14.50 -1.66
C ASP A 56 8.53 13.06 -1.84
N PHE A 57 7.82 12.23 -2.61
CA PHE A 57 8.25 10.87 -2.91
C PHE A 57 9.46 10.88 -3.84
N GLN A 58 10.63 10.58 -3.29
CA GLN A 58 11.92 10.78 -3.91
C GLN A 58 12.27 9.69 -4.92
N GLN A 59 13.13 10.04 -5.89
CA GLN A 59 13.59 9.09 -6.92
C GLN A 59 14.23 7.82 -6.36
N LYS A 60 14.89 7.90 -5.20
CA LYS A 60 15.47 6.71 -4.54
C LYS A 60 14.43 5.62 -4.23
N HIS A 61 13.18 6.02 -3.91
CA HIS A 61 12.10 5.07 -3.64
C HIS A 61 11.59 4.41 -4.92
N PHE A 62 11.45 5.17 -6.01
CA PHE A 62 11.14 4.61 -7.33
C PHE A 62 12.22 3.62 -7.79
N ASN A 63 13.49 3.96 -7.59
CA ASN A 63 14.61 3.10 -7.95
C ASN A 63 14.54 1.77 -7.17
N LEU A 64 14.31 1.84 -5.86
CA LEU A 64 14.16 0.66 -5.01
C LEU A 64 13.02 -0.26 -5.49
N LEU A 65 11.85 0.30 -5.82
CA LEU A 65 10.72 -0.46 -6.35
C LEU A 65 11.07 -1.10 -7.70
N SER A 66 11.72 -0.35 -8.59
CA SER A 66 12.15 -0.84 -9.90
C SER A 66 13.17 -1.99 -9.82
N GLU A 67 14.14 -1.90 -8.90
CA GLU A 67 15.12 -2.95 -8.64
C GLU A 67 14.47 -4.28 -8.21
N HIS A 68 13.28 -4.22 -7.63
CA HIS A 68 12.48 -5.39 -7.23
C HIS A 68 11.44 -5.81 -8.27
N SER A 69 11.52 -5.30 -9.51
CA SER A 69 10.58 -5.61 -10.60
C SER A 69 9.11 -5.25 -10.29
N ILE A 70 8.93 -4.21 -9.49
CA ILE A 70 7.62 -3.69 -9.13
C ILE A 70 7.22 -2.64 -10.16
N SER A 71 6.08 -2.86 -10.82
CA SER A 71 5.50 -1.84 -11.71
C SER A 71 4.86 -0.73 -10.88
N THR A 72 5.18 0.50 -11.25
CA THR A 72 4.61 1.72 -10.64
C THR A 72 3.71 2.49 -11.61
N ASN A 73 3.24 1.84 -12.69
CA ASN A 73 2.41 2.50 -13.71
C ASN A 73 1.07 2.96 -13.15
N SER A 74 0.53 2.24 -12.16
CA SER A 74 -0.71 2.59 -11.45
C SER A 74 -0.46 3.33 -10.12
N LEU A 75 0.76 3.84 -9.92
CA LEU A 75 1.08 4.71 -8.80
C LEU A 75 0.75 6.15 -9.17
N THR A 76 -0.27 6.69 -8.54
CA THR A 76 -0.71 8.07 -8.78
C THR A 76 0.17 9.06 -8.01
N LYS A 77 0.56 10.14 -8.66
CA LYS A 77 1.26 11.26 -8.00
C LYS A 77 0.33 12.46 -7.94
N LEU A 78 0.10 12.98 -6.74
CA LEU A 78 -0.73 14.17 -6.49
C LEU A 78 0.09 15.30 -5.86
N ASP A 79 -0.42 16.52 -5.99
CA ASP A 79 0.17 17.67 -5.32
C ASP A 79 -0.07 17.59 -3.80
N GLY A 80 1.01 17.64 -3.04
CA GLY A 80 1.02 17.52 -1.60
C GLY A 80 2.08 16.56 -1.09
N ASN A 81 1.96 16.17 0.16
CA ASN A 81 2.87 15.24 0.81
C ASN A 81 2.33 13.81 0.73
N THR A 82 3.25 12.85 0.61
CA THR A 82 2.94 11.43 0.78
C THR A 82 2.48 11.17 2.22
N PHE A 83 1.62 10.19 2.41
CA PHE A 83 1.26 9.71 3.75
C PHE A 83 2.52 9.51 4.59
N CYS A 84 2.51 10.01 5.81
CA CYS A 84 3.64 9.92 6.73
C CYS A 84 3.19 9.38 8.09
N TRP A 85 3.90 8.38 8.57
CA TRP A 85 3.78 7.92 9.95
C TRP A 85 5.07 8.23 10.71
N GLY A 86 4.92 8.87 11.88
CA GLY A 86 6.03 9.08 12.81
C GLY A 86 5.87 8.17 14.02
N GLY A 87 6.90 7.39 14.32
CA GLY A 87 6.87 6.48 15.45
C GLY A 87 8.19 6.35 16.20
N GLU A 88 8.08 6.09 17.50
CA GLU A 88 9.21 5.80 18.38
C GLU A 88 9.14 4.36 18.88
N TYR A 89 10.20 3.60 18.63
CA TYR A 89 10.38 2.26 19.15
C TYR A 89 11.13 2.31 20.47
N LYS A 90 10.63 1.63 21.49
CA LYS A 90 11.35 1.49 22.77
C LYS A 90 12.69 0.80 22.59
N HIS A 91 13.56 0.94 23.58
CA HIS A 91 14.94 0.47 23.52
C HIS A 91 15.09 -1.00 23.12
N ASP A 92 14.18 -1.86 23.54
CA ASP A 92 14.18 -3.30 23.27
C ASP A 92 13.30 -3.69 22.06
N PHE A 93 12.72 -2.72 21.36
CA PHE A 93 11.78 -2.91 20.24
C PHE A 93 10.51 -3.70 20.59
N SER A 94 10.22 -3.92 21.87
CA SER A 94 9.03 -4.66 22.32
C SER A 94 7.73 -3.90 22.07
N SER A 95 7.79 -2.59 21.97
CA SER A 95 6.65 -1.74 21.70
C SER A 95 7.04 -0.49 20.94
N ARG A 96 6.05 0.13 20.35
CA ARG A 96 6.19 1.40 19.64
C ARG A 96 5.10 2.37 20.10
N GLU A 97 5.41 3.64 20.01
CA GLU A 97 4.49 4.74 20.21
C GLU A 97 4.33 5.51 18.90
N THR A 98 3.09 5.81 18.50
CA THR A 98 2.82 6.69 17.37
C THR A 98 2.96 8.13 17.82
N LEU A 99 3.89 8.87 17.23
CA LEU A 99 4.10 10.27 17.53
C LEU A 99 3.13 11.16 16.75
N TYR A 100 2.91 10.82 15.47
CA TYR A 100 1.95 11.50 14.59
C TYR A 100 1.60 10.65 13.39
N VAL A 101 0.50 11.01 12.75
CA VAL A 101 0.06 10.51 11.44
C VAL A 101 -0.33 11.71 10.59
N ASP A 102 0.23 11.81 9.40
CA ASP A 102 -0.16 12.78 8.37
C ASP A 102 -0.70 11.99 7.17
N PRO A 103 -2.01 12.03 6.89
CA PRO A 103 -2.59 11.30 5.77
C PRO A 103 -2.15 11.83 4.41
N GLY A 104 -1.71 13.10 4.31
CA GLY A 104 -1.26 13.69 3.08
C GLY A 104 -2.24 13.49 1.93
N VAL A 105 -1.71 13.20 0.74
CA VAL A 105 -2.53 12.99 -0.48
C VAL A 105 -3.41 11.75 -0.43
N SER A 106 -3.20 10.82 0.52
CA SER A 106 -4.01 9.60 0.62
C SER A 106 -5.45 9.88 1.08
N GLU A 107 -5.70 11.03 1.71
CA GLU A 107 -7.03 11.41 2.20
C GLU A 107 -8.04 11.65 1.06
N SER A 108 -7.57 12.16 -0.07
CA SER A 108 -8.42 12.50 -1.23
C SER A 108 -8.27 11.54 -2.41
N TYR A 109 -7.48 10.48 -2.25
CA TYR A 109 -7.20 9.54 -3.32
C TYR A 109 -8.33 8.53 -3.54
N LEU A 110 -8.67 8.31 -4.80
CA LEU A 110 -9.50 7.19 -5.24
C LEU A 110 -8.67 6.28 -6.14
N PRO A 111 -8.61 4.96 -5.85
CA PRO A 111 -7.83 4.03 -6.67
C PRO A 111 -8.44 3.85 -8.06
N ASP A 112 -7.56 3.78 -9.08
CA ASP A 112 -7.93 3.47 -10.45
C ASP A 112 -7.00 2.38 -11.00
N LEU A 113 -7.59 1.30 -11.53
CA LEU A 113 -6.86 0.17 -12.08
C LEU A 113 -6.70 0.31 -13.60
N SER A 114 -5.49 0.03 -14.09
CA SER A 114 -5.29 -0.18 -15.51
C SER A 114 -6.10 -1.40 -16.01
N GLU A 115 -6.44 -1.44 -17.30
CA GLU A 115 -7.20 -2.58 -17.88
C GLU A 115 -6.45 -3.92 -17.69
N ASP A 116 -5.12 -3.91 -17.76
CA ASP A 116 -4.31 -5.10 -17.53
C ASP A 116 -4.43 -5.58 -16.07
N SER A 117 -4.46 -4.64 -15.11
CA SER A 117 -4.56 -4.94 -13.68
C SER A 117 -5.94 -5.45 -13.26
N LYS A 118 -7.02 -5.03 -13.93
CA LYS A 118 -8.38 -5.52 -13.67
C LYS A 118 -8.55 -7.03 -13.87
N ASN A 119 -7.64 -7.65 -14.61
CA ASN A 119 -7.66 -9.06 -14.96
C ASN A 119 -6.60 -9.90 -14.23
N CYS A 120 -5.90 -9.33 -13.25
CA CYS A 120 -4.89 -10.05 -12.48
C CYS A 120 -5.50 -11.20 -11.65
N PRO A 121 -4.80 -12.36 -11.54
CA PRO A 121 -5.30 -13.51 -10.79
C PRO A 121 -5.18 -13.39 -9.28
N TYR A 122 -4.37 -12.46 -8.78
CA TYR A 122 -4.15 -12.24 -7.36
C TYR A 122 -4.30 -10.77 -7.01
N LEU A 123 -4.99 -10.51 -5.90
CA LEU A 123 -5.19 -9.17 -5.35
C LEU A 123 -4.84 -9.16 -3.86
N LEU A 124 -3.91 -8.31 -3.47
CA LEU A 124 -3.68 -7.96 -2.07
C LEU A 124 -4.26 -6.59 -1.78
N LEU A 125 -5.24 -6.57 -0.88
CA LEU A 125 -5.80 -5.36 -0.27
C LEU A 125 -5.07 -5.13 1.06
N GLY A 126 -3.96 -4.42 1.01
CA GLY A 126 -3.18 -4.04 2.17
C GLY A 126 -3.86 -2.95 3.01
N ASN A 127 -3.29 -2.68 4.17
CA ASN A 127 -3.86 -1.74 5.13
C ASN A 127 -4.11 -0.35 4.54
N THR A 128 -5.39 -0.03 4.38
CA THR A 128 -5.95 1.28 4.02
C THR A 128 -7.44 1.31 4.38
N ALA A 129 -8.14 2.42 4.12
CA ALA A 129 -9.56 2.54 4.46
C ALA A 129 -10.42 1.52 3.72
N PRO A 130 -11.34 0.80 4.40
CA PRO A 130 -12.14 -0.28 3.81
C PRO A 130 -12.98 0.15 2.61
N HIS A 131 -13.45 1.40 2.57
CA HIS A 131 -14.19 1.92 1.41
C HIS A 131 -13.29 1.99 0.16
N LEU A 132 -12.02 2.38 0.28
CA LEU A 132 -11.07 2.41 -0.84
C LEU A 132 -10.71 1.00 -1.32
N GLN A 133 -10.55 0.05 -0.38
CA GLN A 133 -10.36 -1.36 -0.71
C GLN A 133 -11.56 -1.93 -1.48
N THR A 134 -12.78 -1.54 -1.08
CA THR A 134 -14.03 -1.91 -1.76
C THR A 134 -14.10 -1.31 -3.16
N GLU A 135 -13.78 -0.02 -3.31
CA GLU A 135 -13.77 0.67 -4.60
C GLU A 135 -12.80 0.00 -5.58
N LEU A 136 -11.61 -0.37 -5.11
CA LEU A 136 -10.66 -1.07 -5.96
C LEU A 136 -11.15 -2.48 -6.31
N LEU A 137 -11.67 -3.24 -5.34
CA LEU A 137 -12.21 -4.58 -5.57
C LEU A 137 -13.34 -4.58 -6.60
N ASN A 138 -14.18 -3.54 -6.62
CA ASN A 138 -15.28 -3.40 -7.57
C ASN A 138 -14.82 -3.20 -9.02
N GLN A 139 -13.57 -2.82 -9.25
CA GLN A 139 -12.99 -2.63 -10.58
C GLN A 139 -12.44 -3.95 -11.17
N MET A 140 -12.26 -5.00 -10.36
CA MET A 140 -11.78 -6.29 -10.84
C MET A 140 -12.82 -6.94 -11.78
N GLN A 141 -12.38 -7.35 -12.96
CA GLN A 141 -13.23 -7.97 -13.97
C GLN A 141 -13.28 -9.50 -13.84
N ASN A 142 -12.19 -10.09 -13.35
CA ASN A 142 -12.10 -11.52 -13.04
C ASN A 142 -12.35 -11.75 -11.54
N LYS A 143 -12.44 -13.03 -11.15
CA LYS A 143 -12.44 -13.42 -9.73
C LYS A 143 -11.00 -13.74 -9.31
N PRO A 144 -10.22 -12.76 -8.84
CA PRO A 144 -8.88 -13.03 -8.32
C PRO A 144 -8.97 -13.80 -7.00
N PHE A 145 -7.86 -14.41 -6.60
CA PHE A 145 -7.66 -14.79 -5.20
C PHE A 145 -7.32 -13.54 -4.41
N ILE A 146 -8.10 -13.24 -3.38
CA ILE A 146 -8.05 -11.97 -2.64
C ILE A 146 -7.53 -12.19 -1.23
N LEU A 147 -6.42 -11.51 -0.91
CA LEU A 147 -5.95 -11.34 0.46
C LEU A 147 -6.34 -9.95 0.97
N LEU A 148 -6.82 -9.88 2.21
CA LEU A 148 -7.16 -8.64 2.88
C LEU A 148 -6.34 -8.50 4.15
N ASP A 149 -5.72 -7.33 4.32
CA ASP A 149 -5.07 -6.89 5.55
C ASP A 149 -5.76 -5.63 6.08
N THR A 150 -5.78 -5.47 7.40
CA THR A 150 -6.35 -4.31 8.07
C THR A 150 -5.54 -3.91 9.29
N PHE A 151 -5.90 -2.80 9.90
CA PHE A 151 -5.28 -2.28 11.09
C PHE A 151 -6.33 -1.97 12.17
N LYS A 152 -5.92 -2.02 13.43
CA LYS A 152 -6.81 -1.78 14.58
C LYS A 152 -7.70 -0.55 14.42
N LEU A 153 -7.17 0.53 13.85
CA LEU A 153 -7.94 1.75 13.60
C LEU A 153 -9.23 1.45 12.81
N TYR A 154 -9.12 0.75 11.69
CA TYR A 154 -10.28 0.47 10.84
C TYR A 154 -11.23 -0.58 11.44
N ILE A 155 -10.71 -1.48 12.28
CA ILE A 155 -11.55 -2.38 13.08
C ILE A 155 -12.44 -1.55 14.02
N ASP A 156 -11.90 -0.47 14.58
CA ASP A 156 -12.60 0.37 15.56
C ASP A 156 -13.59 1.35 14.88
N ILE A 157 -13.17 2.01 13.78
CA ILE A 157 -13.94 3.14 13.20
C ILE A 157 -14.75 2.79 11.94
N ALA A 158 -14.42 1.70 11.23
CA ALA A 158 -15.03 1.29 9.97
C ALA A 158 -15.45 -0.20 9.99
N ASN A 159 -15.89 -0.69 11.14
CA ASN A 159 -16.18 -2.11 11.38
C ASN A 159 -17.26 -2.67 10.43
N LYS A 160 -18.27 -1.88 10.11
CA LYS A 160 -19.36 -2.32 9.22
C LYS A 160 -18.87 -2.55 7.80
N GLU A 161 -18.13 -1.60 7.26
CA GLU A 161 -17.54 -1.67 5.92
C GLU A 161 -16.51 -2.80 5.85
N LEU A 162 -15.68 -2.94 6.88
CA LEU A 162 -14.68 -4.00 6.98
C LEU A 162 -15.35 -5.39 6.99
N LYS A 163 -16.42 -5.60 7.76
CA LYS A 163 -17.15 -6.88 7.78
C LYS A 163 -17.73 -7.21 6.41
N ALA A 164 -18.33 -6.25 5.73
CA ALA A 164 -18.86 -6.47 4.39
C ALA A 164 -17.75 -6.82 3.37
N LEU A 165 -16.54 -6.27 3.56
CA LEU A 165 -15.41 -6.59 2.70
C LEU A 165 -14.83 -7.98 3.00
N VAL A 166 -14.76 -8.37 4.27
CA VAL A 166 -14.29 -9.71 4.71
C VAL A 166 -15.11 -10.83 4.08
N GLU A 167 -16.42 -10.63 3.89
CA GLU A 167 -17.29 -11.62 3.22
C GLU A 167 -16.98 -11.83 1.74
N ARG A 168 -16.14 -10.97 1.14
CA ARG A 168 -15.82 -10.95 -0.29
C ARG A 168 -14.41 -11.42 -0.61
N VAL A 169 -13.61 -11.78 0.40
CA VAL A 169 -12.19 -12.15 0.24
C VAL A 169 -11.95 -13.61 0.58
N ASP A 170 -10.85 -14.16 0.09
CA ASP A 170 -10.49 -15.57 0.29
C ASP A 170 -9.65 -15.77 1.55
N LEU A 171 -8.87 -14.76 1.95
CA LEU A 171 -8.02 -14.80 3.14
C LEU A 171 -7.99 -13.44 3.84
N PHE A 172 -8.18 -13.47 5.17
CA PHE A 172 -8.15 -12.31 6.06
C PHE A 172 -7.30 -12.58 7.30
#